data_406c06964c34b96c231fefdbb1b07594
#
_entry.id   406c06964c34b96c231fefdbb1b07594
#
_cell.length_a   1.000
_cell.length_b   1.000
_cell.length_c   1.000
_cell.angle_alpha   90.00
_cell.angle_beta   90.00
_cell.angle_gamma   90.00
#
_symmetry.space_group_name_H-M   'P 1'
#
loop_
_entity.id
_entity.type
_entity.pdbx_description
1 polymer ?
#
loop_
_entity_poly.entity_id
_entity_poly.type
_entity_poly.pdbx_seq_one_letter_code
_entity_poly.pdbx_strand_id
1 'polypeptide(L)'
;APITAYSQQTRGLLGCIITSLTGRDKNQVEGEVQVVSTATQSFLATCVNGACWTVFHGAGSKTLAGPKGPITQMYTNVDLDLVGWPAPPGARSLTPCTCGSSDLYLVTRHADVIPVRRRGDSRGSLLSPRPVSYLKGSSGGPLLCPSGHAVGIFRAAVCTRGVAKAVDFIPVESMETTMRSPVFTDNSSPPAVPQTFQVAHLHAPTGSGKSTKVPAAYAAQGYKVLVLNPSVAATLGFGAYMSKAHGIDPNIRTGVRAITTGASITYSTYGKFLADGGCSGGAYDIIICDECHSTDSTTI
;
A
#
# COMPACT_ATOMS: atom_id res chain seq x y z
N ALA A 1 -30.46 14.52 8.06
CA ALA A 1 -30.44 13.44 9.06
C ALA A 1 -29.02 13.27 9.63
N PRO A 2 -28.88 12.93 10.91
CA PRO A 2 -27.56 12.70 11.47
C PRO A 2 -26.91 11.48 10.83
N ILE A 3 -25.58 11.54 10.64
CA ILE A 3 -24.80 10.41 10.17
C ILE A 3 -24.75 9.39 11.31
N THR A 4 -25.15 8.15 11.01
CA THR A 4 -25.09 7.03 11.94
C THR A 4 -24.36 5.87 11.31
N ALA A 5 -23.64 5.10 12.12
CA ALA A 5 -22.92 3.93 11.68
C ALA A 5 -23.26 2.73 12.58
N TYR A 6 -23.28 1.54 11.98
CA TYR A 6 -23.41 0.28 12.69
C TYR A 6 -22.48 -0.74 12.07
N SER A 7 -22.14 -1.79 12.83
CA SER A 7 -21.25 -2.85 12.37
C SER A 7 -21.87 -4.21 12.58
N GLN A 8 -21.51 -5.14 11.69
CA GLN A 8 -21.89 -6.56 11.80
C GLN A 8 -20.62 -7.41 11.72
N GLN A 9 -20.49 -8.36 12.63
CA GLN A 9 -19.45 -9.37 12.54
C GLN A 9 -19.96 -10.53 11.68
N THR A 10 -19.29 -10.80 10.54
CA THR A 10 -19.68 -11.83 9.59
C THR A 10 -18.81 -13.08 9.67
N ARG A 11 -17.69 -13.04 10.43
CA ARG A 11 -16.73 -14.15 10.56
C ARG A 11 -16.06 -14.17 11.92
N GLY A 12 -15.77 -15.40 12.38
CA GLY A 12 -14.81 -15.64 13.44
C GLY A 12 -13.37 -15.77 12.90
N LEU A 13 -12.41 -15.99 13.80
CA LEU A 13 -10.98 -16.10 13.45
C LEU A 13 -10.71 -17.25 12.45
N LEU A 14 -11.31 -18.42 12.65
CA LEU A 14 -11.14 -19.57 11.75
C LEU A 14 -11.64 -19.26 10.33
N GLY A 15 -12.79 -18.61 10.22
CA GLY A 15 -13.34 -18.19 8.93
C GLY A 15 -12.42 -17.20 8.21
N CYS A 16 -11.79 -16.27 8.92
CA CYS A 16 -10.81 -15.35 8.35
C CYS A 16 -9.57 -16.09 7.82
N ILE A 17 -9.08 -17.09 8.55
CA ILE A 17 -7.92 -17.88 8.11
C ILE A 17 -8.25 -18.67 6.84
N ILE A 18 -9.39 -19.36 6.81
CA ILE A 18 -9.83 -20.14 5.65
C ILE A 18 -10.00 -19.22 4.42
N THR A 19 -10.61 -18.07 4.59
CA THR A 19 -10.80 -17.07 3.51
C THR A 19 -9.45 -16.59 2.97
N SER A 20 -8.49 -16.31 3.84
CA SER A 20 -7.14 -15.92 3.45
C SER A 20 -6.42 -16.99 2.64
N LEU A 21 -6.56 -18.27 3.03
CA LEU A 21 -5.91 -19.39 2.34
C LEU A 21 -6.52 -19.70 0.98
N THR A 22 -7.85 -19.62 0.87
CA THR A 22 -8.57 -19.99 -0.36
C THR A 22 -8.76 -18.83 -1.35
N GLY A 23 -8.67 -17.59 -0.88
CA GLY A 23 -9.01 -16.40 -1.64
C GLY A 23 -10.50 -16.30 -1.96
N ARG A 24 -11.35 -17.10 -1.33
CA ARG A 24 -12.81 -17.12 -1.53
C ARG A 24 -13.52 -16.61 -0.31
N ASP A 25 -14.42 -15.68 -0.55
CA ASP A 25 -15.34 -15.15 0.43
C ASP A 25 -16.77 -15.29 -0.11
N LYS A 26 -17.52 -16.25 0.41
CA LYS A 26 -18.91 -16.50 0.02
C LYS A 26 -19.89 -15.65 0.80
N ASN A 27 -19.46 -14.91 1.82
CA ASN A 27 -20.35 -14.03 2.56
C ASN A 27 -20.85 -12.91 1.68
N GLN A 28 -22.11 -12.56 1.84
CA GLN A 28 -22.69 -11.43 1.16
C GLN A 28 -22.05 -10.13 1.67
N VAL A 29 -21.59 -9.31 0.74
CA VAL A 29 -21.05 -7.99 1.05
C VAL A 29 -22.21 -6.99 1.06
N GLU A 30 -22.30 -6.20 2.12
CA GLU A 30 -23.32 -5.15 2.29
C GLU A 30 -22.66 -3.86 2.78
N GLY A 31 -23.31 -2.72 2.46
CA GLY A 31 -22.89 -1.41 2.94
C GLY A 31 -21.77 -0.77 2.15
N GLU A 32 -21.33 0.37 2.61
CA GLU A 32 -20.34 1.24 1.96
C GLU A 32 -18.93 1.04 2.48
N VAL A 33 -18.79 0.47 3.68
CA VAL A 33 -17.50 0.28 4.36
C VAL A 33 -17.35 -1.18 4.75
N GLN A 34 -16.19 -1.75 4.42
CA GLN A 34 -15.86 -3.13 4.70
C GLN A 34 -14.67 -3.21 5.66
N VAL A 35 -14.70 -4.18 6.57
CA VAL A 35 -13.53 -4.54 7.35
C VAL A 35 -12.68 -5.50 6.52
N VAL A 36 -11.42 -5.16 6.34
CA VAL A 36 -10.45 -5.99 5.63
C VAL A 36 -9.41 -6.47 6.64
N SER A 37 -9.16 -7.76 6.66
CA SER A 37 -8.20 -8.38 7.58
C SER A 37 -7.10 -9.10 6.81
N THR A 38 -5.89 -8.95 7.29
CA THR A 38 -4.75 -9.79 6.94
C THR A 38 -4.42 -10.69 8.14
N ALA A 39 -3.40 -11.55 8.01
CA ALA A 39 -2.97 -12.41 9.12
C ALA A 39 -2.48 -11.60 10.35
N THR A 40 -2.06 -10.36 10.18
CA THR A 40 -1.40 -9.55 11.21
C THR A 40 -2.17 -8.30 11.62
N GLN A 41 -3.11 -7.81 10.80
CA GLN A 41 -3.81 -6.56 11.08
C GLN A 41 -5.18 -6.50 10.41
N SER A 42 -6.03 -5.61 10.91
CA SER A 42 -7.32 -5.25 10.33
C SER A 42 -7.35 -3.76 10.04
N PHE A 43 -8.03 -3.39 8.96
CA PHE A 43 -8.27 -2.02 8.54
C PHE A 43 -9.58 -1.94 7.77
N LEU A 44 -9.93 -0.76 7.28
CA LEU A 44 -11.19 -0.56 6.58
C LEU A 44 -10.95 -0.33 5.08
N ALA A 45 -11.96 -0.67 4.29
CA ALA A 45 -12.04 -0.27 2.88
C ALA A 45 -13.38 0.41 2.64
N THR A 46 -13.35 1.50 1.88
CA THR A 46 -14.52 2.32 1.59
C THR A 46 -14.82 2.25 0.09
N CYS A 47 -16.09 2.00 -0.24
CA CYS A 47 -16.53 1.92 -1.63
C CYS A 47 -16.93 3.31 -2.14
N VAL A 48 -16.25 3.76 -3.19
CA VAL A 48 -16.51 5.02 -3.89
C VAL A 48 -16.33 4.78 -5.39
N ASN A 49 -17.22 5.27 -6.20
CA ASN A 49 -17.15 5.17 -7.67
C ASN A 49 -16.97 3.73 -8.19
N GLY A 50 -17.65 2.77 -7.58
CA GLY A 50 -17.61 1.37 -8.01
C GLY A 50 -16.34 0.61 -7.68
N ALA A 51 -15.47 1.15 -6.86
CA ALA A 51 -14.27 0.51 -6.35
C ALA A 51 -14.22 0.53 -4.83
N CYS A 52 -13.55 -0.45 -4.23
CA CYS A 52 -13.22 -0.46 -2.81
C CYS A 52 -11.81 0.04 -2.62
N TRP A 53 -11.64 1.08 -1.82
CA TRP A 53 -10.40 1.80 -1.61
C TRP A 53 -9.88 1.62 -0.20
N THR A 54 -8.59 1.47 -0.07
CA THR A 54 -7.92 1.44 1.23
C THR A 54 -6.49 1.97 1.11
N VAL A 55 -5.77 1.93 2.23
CA VAL A 55 -4.39 2.40 2.29
C VAL A 55 -3.41 1.32 1.85
N PHE A 56 -2.40 1.71 1.07
CA PHE A 56 -1.37 0.80 0.61
C PHE A 56 -0.54 0.24 1.77
N HIS A 57 -0.25 1.03 2.81
CA HIS A 57 0.50 0.55 3.97
C HIS A 57 -0.20 -0.56 4.75
N GLY A 58 -1.53 -0.70 4.59
CA GLY A 58 -2.30 -1.81 5.16
C GLY A 58 -2.38 -3.01 4.22
N ALA A 59 -2.83 -2.79 3.00
CA ALA A 59 -3.13 -3.86 2.04
C ALA A 59 -1.96 -4.27 1.15
N GLY A 60 -1.01 -3.36 0.90
CA GLY A 60 0.04 -3.62 -0.09
C GLY A 60 -0.55 -3.98 -1.45
N SER A 61 0.02 -4.97 -2.09
CA SER A 61 -0.40 -5.48 -3.40
C SER A 61 -1.29 -6.71 -3.32
N LYS A 62 -1.93 -6.95 -2.18
CA LYS A 62 -2.68 -8.19 -1.93
C LYS A 62 -4.00 -8.23 -2.71
N THR A 63 -4.43 -9.43 -3.04
CA THR A 63 -5.75 -9.67 -3.60
C THR A 63 -6.80 -9.57 -2.49
N LEU A 64 -8.03 -9.22 -2.88
CA LEU A 64 -9.19 -9.24 -2.01
C LEU A 64 -9.92 -10.58 -2.21
N ALA A 65 -10.32 -11.24 -1.13
CA ALA A 65 -11.10 -12.47 -1.24
C ALA A 65 -12.50 -12.14 -1.75
N GLY A 66 -12.91 -12.77 -2.84
CA GLY A 66 -14.21 -12.57 -3.47
C GLY A 66 -15.02 -13.86 -3.57
N PRO A 67 -16.32 -13.79 -3.95
CA PRO A 67 -17.20 -14.95 -3.99
C PRO A 67 -16.78 -16.01 -5.01
N LYS A 68 -16.07 -15.61 -6.06
CA LYS A 68 -15.57 -16.51 -7.11
C LYS A 68 -14.05 -16.74 -7.04
N GLY A 69 -13.40 -16.30 -5.98
CA GLY A 69 -11.97 -16.37 -5.80
C GLY A 69 -11.33 -15.00 -5.62
N PRO A 70 -10.00 -14.91 -5.61
CA PRO A 70 -9.28 -13.67 -5.38
C PRO A 70 -9.62 -12.59 -6.41
N ILE A 71 -9.82 -11.37 -5.94
CA ILE A 71 -10.02 -10.17 -6.76
C ILE A 71 -8.69 -9.44 -6.82
N THR A 72 -8.18 -9.23 -8.03
CA THR A 72 -6.91 -8.53 -8.26
C THR A 72 -7.10 -7.02 -8.06
N GLN A 73 -6.12 -6.37 -7.46
CA GLN A 73 -6.08 -4.90 -7.40
C GLN A 73 -6.14 -4.31 -8.80
N MET A 74 -7.02 -3.32 -8.99
CA MET A 74 -7.17 -2.60 -10.24
C MET A 74 -6.44 -1.26 -10.20
N TYR A 75 -6.32 -0.64 -9.04
CA TYR A 75 -5.73 0.68 -8.87
C TYR A 75 -4.68 0.66 -7.78
N THR A 76 -3.53 1.27 -8.05
CA THR A 76 -2.43 1.38 -7.08
C THR A 76 -1.74 2.72 -7.26
N ASN A 77 -1.62 3.47 -6.18
CA ASN A 77 -0.85 4.69 -6.14
C ASN A 77 -0.06 4.74 -4.83
N VAL A 78 1.19 4.28 -4.89
CA VAL A 78 2.04 4.16 -3.70
C VAL A 78 2.36 5.53 -3.11
N ASP A 79 2.54 6.56 -3.94
CA ASP A 79 2.86 7.92 -3.47
C ASP A 79 1.73 8.52 -2.64
N LEU A 80 0.48 8.20 -2.99
CA LEU A 80 -0.70 8.64 -2.26
C LEU A 80 -1.11 7.66 -1.15
N ASP A 81 -0.40 6.54 -1.01
CA ASP A 81 -0.75 5.46 -0.07
C ASP A 81 -2.14 4.85 -0.35
N LEU A 82 -2.50 4.71 -1.62
CA LEU A 82 -3.84 4.37 -2.07
C LEU A 82 -3.85 3.10 -2.92
N VAL A 83 -4.77 2.19 -2.63
CA VAL A 83 -5.06 1.02 -3.48
C VAL A 83 -6.57 0.84 -3.63
N GLY A 84 -6.98 0.22 -4.73
CA GLY A 84 -8.38 -0.06 -4.99
C GLY A 84 -8.59 -1.36 -5.75
N TRP A 85 -9.70 -2.01 -5.44
CA TRP A 85 -10.21 -3.20 -6.13
C TRP A 85 -11.58 -2.89 -6.73
N PRO A 86 -12.03 -3.62 -7.76
CA PRO A 86 -13.42 -3.58 -8.15
C PRO A 86 -14.32 -3.87 -6.94
N ALA A 87 -15.38 -3.08 -6.78
CA ALA A 87 -16.32 -3.31 -5.68
C ALA A 87 -16.97 -4.69 -5.83
N PRO A 88 -16.99 -5.53 -4.78
CA PRO A 88 -17.66 -6.82 -4.86
C PRO A 88 -19.19 -6.63 -5.01
N PRO A 89 -19.89 -7.65 -5.53
CA PRO A 89 -21.36 -7.59 -5.63
C PRO A 89 -22.01 -7.34 -4.27
N GLY A 90 -22.98 -6.44 -4.22
CA GLY A 90 -23.67 -6.06 -2.98
C GLY A 90 -23.06 -4.88 -2.23
N ALA A 91 -21.82 -4.50 -2.51
CA ALA A 91 -21.23 -3.30 -1.96
C ALA A 91 -21.89 -2.05 -2.57
N ARG A 92 -22.19 -1.08 -1.71
CA ARG A 92 -22.76 0.20 -2.15
C ARG A 92 -21.68 1.26 -2.14
N SER A 93 -21.59 2.01 -3.24
CA SER A 93 -20.65 3.12 -3.34
C SER A 93 -21.20 4.38 -2.71
N LEU A 94 -20.36 5.06 -1.93
CA LEU A 94 -20.61 6.42 -1.51
C LEU A 94 -20.49 7.37 -2.70
N THR A 95 -21.31 8.41 -2.70
CA THR A 95 -21.22 9.48 -3.68
C THR A 95 -20.10 10.46 -3.28
N PRO A 96 -19.20 10.85 -4.18
CA PRO A 96 -18.22 11.89 -3.89
C PRO A 96 -18.88 13.21 -3.49
N CYS A 97 -18.31 13.87 -2.47
CA CYS A 97 -18.79 15.15 -2.00
C CYS A 97 -18.51 16.28 -3.00
N THR A 98 -19.48 17.14 -3.21
CA THR A 98 -19.34 18.34 -4.05
C THR A 98 -19.65 19.64 -3.27
N CYS A 99 -20.04 19.53 -1.99
CA CYS A 99 -20.49 20.69 -1.21
C CYS A 99 -19.36 21.56 -0.64
N GLY A 100 -18.13 21.06 -0.59
CA GLY A 100 -16.99 21.83 -0.07
C GLY A 100 -17.02 22.13 1.42
N SER A 101 -17.86 21.44 2.19
CA SER A 101 -17.96 21.67 3.64
C SER A 101 -16.63 21.37 4.35
N SER A 102 -16.32 22.20 5.35
CA SER A 102 -15.19 21.97 6.25
C SER A 102 -15.55 21.14 7.48
N ASP A 103 -16.83 20.89 7.72
CA ASP A 103 -17.31 20.00 8.78
C ASP A 103 -17.34 18.57 8.23
N LEU A 104 -16.48 17.72 8.74
CA LEU A 104 -16.32 16.35 8.28
C LEU A 104 -16.62 15.37 9.42
N TYR A 105 -16.89 14.13 9.05
CA TYR A 105 -17.19 13.06 9.99
C TYR A 105 -16.41 11.81 9.60
N LEU A 106 -15.53 11.37 10.49
CA LEU A 106 -14.76 10.12 10.32
C LEU A 106 -15.57 8.96 10.91
N VAL A 107 -15.75 7.91 10.13
CA VAL A 107 -16.35 6.66 10.61
C VAL A 107 -15.21 5.70 10.97
N THR A 108 -15.19 5.28 12.23
CA THR A 108 -14.14 4.39 12.76
C THR A 108 -14.50 2.92 12.60
N ARG A 109 -13.53 2.05 12.85
CA ARG A 109 -13.76 0.59 12.88
C ARG A 109 -14.75 0.13 13.96
N HIS A 110 -14.98 0.97 14.97
CA HIS A 110 -15.96 0.72 16.04
C HIS A 110 -17.37 1.21 15.70
N ALA A 111 -17.57 1.66 14.46
CA ALA A 111 -18.79 2.30 13.98
C ALA A 111 -19.13 3.61 14.73
N ASP A 112 -18.14 4.26 15.28
CA ASP A 112 -18.28 5.60 15.84
C ASP A 112 -18.11 6.64 14.74
N VAL A 113 -18.84 7.75 14.88
CA VAL A 113 -18.77 8.91 14.00
C VAL A 113 -18.11 10.05 14.76
N ILE A 114 -16.92 10.45 14.30
CA ILE A 114 -16.09 11.45 14.99
C ILE A 114 -16.09 12.74 14.18
N PRO A 115 -16.45 13.89 14.78
CA PRO A 115 -16.35 15.18 14.10
C PRO A 115 -14.89 15.57 13.83
N VAL A 116 -14.66 16.04 12.61
CA VAL A 116 -13.34 16.49 12.13
C VAL A 116 -13.53 17.81 11.41
N ARG A 117 -12.67 18.78 11.69
CA ARG A 117 -12.66 20.05 10.98
C ARG A 117 -11.58 20.03 9.90
N ARG A 118 -11.96 20.18 8.64
CA ARG A 118 -11.03 20.25 7.53
C ARG A 118 -10.08 21.43 7.66
N ARG A 119 -8.78 21.17 7.51
CA ARG A 119 -7.73 22.19 7.60
C ARG A 119 -6.97 22.40 6.32
N GLY A 120 -7.16 21.53 5.34
CA GLY A 120 -6.50 21.58 4.04
C GLY A 120 -7.03 20.47 3.15
N ASP A 121 -6.34 20.21 2.05
CA ASP A 121 -6.79 19.23 1.04
C ASP A 121 -6.77 17.80 1.58
N SER A 122 -5.86 17.50 2.50
CA SER A 122 -5.62 16.14 3.00
C SER A 122 -5.45 16.06 4.52
N ARG A 123 -5.82 17.10 5.26
CA ARG A 123 -5.70 17.13 6.72
C ARG A 123 -6.95 17.71 7.38
N GLY A 124 -7.33 17.12 8.51
CA GLY A 124 -8.38 17.62 9.37
C GLY A 124 -8.00 17.56 10.84
N SER A 125 -8.51 18.49 11.66
CA SER A 125 -8.33 18.49 13.10
C SER A 125 -9.47 17.73 13.77
N LEU A 126 -9.16 16.88 14.75
CA LEU A 126 -10.19 16.28 15.60
C LEU A 126 -10.74 17.37 16.53
N LEU A 127 -12.07 17.48 16.64
CA LEU A 127 -12.70 18.41 17.57
C LEU A 127 -12.40 18.02 19.02
N SER A 128 -12.30 16.72 19.28
CA SER A 128 -11.89 16.19 20.58
C SER A 128 -10.73 15.22 20.38
N PRO A 129 -9.55 15.51 20.95
CA PRO A 129 -8.42 14.60 20.88
C PRO A 129 -8.77 13.21 21.41
N ARG A 130 -8.19 12.18 20.80
CA ARG A 130 -8.42 10.77 21.15
C ARG A 130 -7.10 10.05 21.34
N PRO A 131 -7.04 9.02 22.19
CA PRO A 131 -5.87 8.14 22.20
C PRO A 131 -5.64 7.55 20.79
N VAL A 132 -4.39 7.46 20.38
CA VAL A 132 -4.06 6.92 19.05
C VAL A 132 -4.55 5.46 18.91
N SER A 133 -4.57 4.70 20.00
CA SER A 133 -5.08 3.33 20.03
C SER A 133 -6.56 3.22 19.63
N TYR A 134 -7.34 4.27 19.87
CA TYR A 134 -8.75 4.32 19.47
C TYR A 134 -8.92 4.35 17.95
N LEU A 135 -8.02 5.02 17.23
CA LEU A 135 -8.07 5.13 15.78
C LEU A 135 -7.35 3.99 15.05
N LYS A 136 -6.59 3.17 15.77
CA LYS A 136 -5.86 2.06 15.18
C LYS A 136 -6.81 1.08 14.50
N GLY A 137 -6.49 0.71 13.25
CA GLY A 137 -7.33 -0.16 12.44
C GLY A 137 -8.48 0.53 11.72
N SER A 138 -8.61 1.86 11.84
CA SER A 138 -9.62 2.65 11.11
C SER A 138 -9.10 3.23 9.80
N SER A 139 -7.83 3.01 9.47
CA SER A 139 -7.26 3.43 8.17
C SER A 139 -8.07 2.82 7.02
N GLY A 140 -8.39 3.63 6.02
CA GLY A 140 -9.28 3.25 4.94
C GLY A 140 -10.76 3.57 5.19
N GLY A 141 -11.13 3.97 6.40
CA GLY A 141 -12.48 4.41 6.73
C GLY A 141 -12.82 5.78 6.13
N PRO A 142 -14.12 6.05 5.89
CA PRO A 142 -14.53 7.26 5.18
C PRO A 142 -14.49 8.50 6.05
N LEU A 143 -14.13 9.64 5.43
CA LEU A 143 -14.50 10.97 5.92
C LEU A 143 -15.67 11.48 5.07
N LEU A 144 -16.75 11.84 5.75
CA LEU A 144 -18.00 12.22 5.12
C LEU A 144 -18.28 13.71 5.38
N CYS A 145 -18.95 14.36 4.42
CA CYS A 145 -19.54 15.67 4.62
C CYS A 145 -20.87 15.55 5.40
N PRO A 146 -21.49 16.67 5.83
CA PRO A 146 -22.77 16.61 6.55
C PRO A 146 -23.90 15.90 5.79
N SER A 147 -23.83 15.85 4.46
CA SER A 147 -24.79 15.14 3.62
C SER A 147 -24.51 13.64 3.48
N GLY A 148 -23.44 13.13 4.12
CA GLY A 148 -23.05 11.72 4.04
C GLY A 148 -22.28 11.35 2.78
N HIS A 149 -21.83 12.31 1.97
CA HIS A 149 -21.01 12.07 0.80
C HIS A 149 -19.53 11.94 1.17
N ALA A 150 -18.78 11.16 0.39
CA ALA A 150 -17.38 10.88 0.64
C ALA A 150 -16.50 12.07 0.28
N VAL A 151 -15.70 12.52 1.24
CA VAL A 151 -14.65 13.53 1.06
C VAL A 151 -13.29 12.87 0.86
N GLY A 152 -13.05 11.75 1.53
CA GLY A 152 -11.83 10.99 1.42
C GLY A 152 -11.83 9.77 2.33
N ILE A 153 -10.68 9.11 2.43
CA ILE A 153 -10.46 8.00 3.36
C ILE A 153 -9.34 8.32 4.33
N PHE A 154 -9.52 7.88 5.57
CA PHE A 154 -8.54 8.07 6.63
C PHE A 154 -7.25 7.33 6.31
N ARG A 155 -6.13 8.03 6.34
CA ARG A 155 -4.81 7.47 6.08
C ARG A 155 -4.00 7.25 7.34
N ALA A 156 -3.83 8.29 8.15
CA ALA A 156 -2.97 8.23 9.32
C ALA A 156 -3.39 9.28 10.37
N ALA A 157 -3.17 8.97 11.64
CA ALA A 157 -3.36 9.92 12.72
C ALA A 157 -2.11 10.78 12.91
N VAL A 158 -2.31 12.07 13.19
CA VAL A 158 -1.24 12.97 13.59
C VAL A 158 -1.23 13.03 15.11
N CYS A 159 -0.18 12.47 15.70
CA CYS A 159 -0.13 12.19 17.14
C CYS A 159 1.00 12.97 17.82
N THR A 160 0.75 13.34 19.08
CA THR A 160 1.76 13.83 20.01
C THR A 160 1.57 13.08 21.32
N ARG A 161 2.62 12.38 21.77
CA ARG A 161 2.60 11.62 23.04
C ARG A 161 1.42 10.64 23.16
N GLY A 162 1.13 9.92 22.07
CA GLY A 162 0.06 8.92 22.05
C GLY A 162 -1.36 9.49 21.92
N VAL A 163 -1.49 10.79 21.74
CA VAL A 163 -2.79 11.46 21.57
C VAL A 163 -2.92 11.96 20.13
N ALA A 164 -3.95 11.52 19.44
CA ALA A 164 -4.29 11.97 18.10
C ALA A 164 -5.05 13.31 18.20
N LYS A 165 -4.56 14.33 17.51
CA LYS A 165 -5.16 15.67 17.43
C LYS A 165 -5.65 16.00 16.04
N ALA A 166 -5.11 15.35 15.03
CA ALA A 166 -5.46 15.55 13.64
C ALA A 166 -5.38 14.22 12.87
N VAL A 167 -5.94 14.21 11.69
CA VAL A 167 -5.91 13.06 10.78
C VAL A 167 -5.46 13.52 9.39
N ASP A 168 -4.64 12.70 8.76
CA ASP A 168 -4.35 12.81 7.33
C ASP A 168 -5.30 11.88 6.58
N PHE A 169 -5.83 12.34 5.46
CA PHE A 169 -6.73 11.55 4.62
C PHE A 169 -6.37 11.69 3.15
N ILE A 170 -6.82 10.73 2.36
CA ILE A 170 -6.65 10.71 0.91
C ILE A 170 -7.95 11.26 0.31
N PRO A 171 -7.93 12.40 -0.39
CA PRO A 171 -9.14 12.98 -0.97
C PRO A 171 -9.73 12.11 -2.08
N VAL A 172 -11.05 12.16 -2.29
CA VAL A 172 -11.70 11.42 -3.39
C VAL A 172 -11.21 11.85 -4.77
N GLU A 173 -10.77 13.07 -4.93
CA GLU A 173 -10.16 13.55 -6.18
C GLU A 173 -8.91 12.75 -6.55
N SER A 174 -8.17 12.31 -5.54
CA SER A 174 -7.00 11.42 -5.73
C SER A 174 -7.39 10.04 -6.23
N MET A 175 -8.55 9.54 -5.82
CA MET A 175 -9.12 8.28 -6.33
C MET A 175 -9.46 8.42 -7.82
N GLU A 176 -10.11 9.48 -8.20
CA GLU A 176 -10.47 9.77 -9.59
C GLU A 176 -9.23 9.90 -10.47
N THR A 177 -8.21 10.61 -9.99
CA THR A 177 -6.92 10.74 -10.68
C THR A 177 -6.25 9.39 -10.85
N THR A 178 -6.25 8.56 -9.80
CA THR A 178 -5.67 7.21 -9.83
C THR A 178 -6.42 6.30 -10.81
N MET A 179 -7.74 6.40 -10.89
CA MET A 179 -8.54 5.64 -11.86
C MET A 179 -8.21 5.99 -13.31
N ARG A 180 -7.82 7.21 -13.58
CA ARG A 180 -7.42 7.67 -14.92
C ARG A 180 -5.95 7.44 -15.25
N SER A 181 -5.13 7.10 -14.25
CA SER A 181 -3.71 6.84 -14.46
C SER A 181 -3.49 5.45 -15.06
N PRO A 182 -2.50 5.29 -15.96
CA PRO A 182 -2.16 3.97 -16.50
C PRO A 182 -1.74 3.06 -15.34
N VAL A 183 -2.44 1.93 -15.22
CA VAL A 183 -2.04 0.87 -14.29
C VAL A 183 -0.83 0.19 -14.91
N PHE A 184 0.27 0.11 -14.17
CA PHE A 184 1.35 -0.79 -14.52
C PHE A 184 0.86 -2.22 -14.25
N THR A 185 0.10 -2.76 -15.21
CA THR A 185 -0.17 -4.19 -15.21
C THR A 185 1.12 -4.92 -15.49
N ASP A 186 1.22 -6.13 -14.94
CA ASP A 186 2.25 -7.11 -15.13
C ASP A 186 2.82 -7.07 -16.56
N ASN A 187 3.79 -6.23 -16.78
CA ASN A 187 4.61 -6.25 -17.95
C ASN A 187 5.90 -6.96 -17.58
N SER A 188 6.11 -8.09 -18.19
CA SER A 188 7.37 -8.83 -18.14
C SER A 188 8.56 -7.98 -18.61
N SER A 189 8.32 -6.78 -19.14
CA SER A 189 9.35 -5.87 -19.63
C SER A 189 9.50 -4.70 -18.67
N PRO A 190 10.72 -4.45 -18.14
CA PRO A 190 10.99 -3.26 -17.35
C PRO A 190 10.84 -2.00 -18.19
N PRO A 191 10.43 -0.85 -17.58
CA PRO A 191 10.35 0.41 -18.31
C PRO A 191 11.71 0.85 -18.85
N ALA A 192 11.71 1.59 -19.96
CA ALA A 192 12.92 2.15 -20.51
C ALA A 192 13.55 3.16 -19.52
N VAL A 193 14.88 3.19 -19.45
CA VAL A 193 15.61 4.10 -18.57
C VAL A 193 15.57 5.53 -19.16
N PRO A 194 15.00 6.51 -18.43
CA PRO A 194 14.95 7.89 -18.89
C PRO A 194 16.32 8.57 -18.77
N GLN A 195 16.53 9.66 -19.50
CA GLN A 195 17.76 10.43 -19.42
C GLN A 195 17.87 11.32 -18.19
N THR A 196 16.75 11.61 -17.55
CA THR A 196 16.67 12.40 -16.31
C THR A 196 16.16 11.55 -15.18
N PHE A 197 16.43 11.96 -13.93
CA PHE A 197 15.92 11.24 -12.77
C PHE A 197 14.39 11.10 -12.83
N GLN A 198 13.93 9.89 -12.68
CA GLN A 198 12.51 9.57 -12.68
C GLN A 198 12.24 8.40 -11.72
N VAL A 199 11.12 8.45 -11.03
CA VAL A 199 10.62 7.34 -10.21
C VAL A 199 9.51 6.64 -10.98
N ALA A 200 9.64 5.32 -11.10
CA ALA A 200 8.61 4.48 -11.71
C ALA A 200 8.18 3.40 -10.72
N HIS A 201 6.90 3.09 -10.69
CA HIS A 201 6.36 2.01 -9.87
C HIS A 201 6.08 0.79 -10.74
N LEU A 202 6.74 -0.32 -10.41
CA LEU A 202 6.52 -1.60 -11.05
C LEU A 202 5.66 -2.46 -10.13
N HIS A 203 4.48 -2.81 -10.59
CA HIS A 203 3.56 -3.67 -9.87
C HIS A 203 3.50 -5.02 -10.57
N ALA A 204 3.97 -6.07 -9.89
CA ALA A 204 3.95 -7.43 -10.40
C ALA A 204 3.61 -8.41 -9.28
N PRO A 205 2.91 -9.52 -9.59
CA PRO A 205 2.60 -10.53 -8.59
C PRO A 205 3.84 -11.10 -7.91
N THR A 206 3.69 -11.54 -6.66
CA THR A 206 4.73 -12.29 -5.95
C THR A 206 5.08 -13.54 -6.76
N GLY A 207 6.38 -13.82 -6.92
CA GLY A 207 6.86 -14.97 -7.70
C GLY A 207 6.95 -14.74 -9.21
N SER A 208 6.66 -13.53 -9.71
CA SER A 208 6.81 -13.18 -11.14
C SER A 208 8.26 -13.01 -11.58
N GLY A 209 9.20 -12.97 -10.63
CA GLY A 209 10.62 -12.76 -10.90
C GLY A 209 11.03 -11.30 -11.02
N LYS A 210 10.20 -10.37 -10.53
CA LYS A 210 10.50 -8.92 -10.57
C LYS A 210 11.83 -8.56 -9.89
N SER A 211 12.18 -9.26 -8.81
CA SER A 211 13.43 -9.01 -8.05
C SER A 211 14.67 -9.65 -8.70
N THR A 212 14.52 -10.47 -9.73
CA THR A 212 15.61 -11.15 -10.42
C THR A 212 15.65 -10.86 -11.92
N LYS A 213 14.52 -10.98 -12.61
CA LYS A 213 14.43 -10.74 -14.07
C LYS A 213 14.61 -9.27 -14.44
N VAL A 214 14.03 -8.36 -13.67
CA VAL A 214 14.12 -6.92 -13.95
C VAL A 214 15.55 -6.41 -13.78
N PRO A 215 16.27 -6.69 -12.68
CA PRO A 215 17.67 -6.33 -12.57
C PRO A 215 18.53 -6.93 -13.68
N ALA A 216 18.31 -8.21 -14.04
CA ALA A 216 19.06 -8.87 -15.09
C ALA A 216 18.85 -8.21 -16.45
N ALA A 217 17.62 -7.78 -16.77
CA ALA A 217 17.31 -7.08 -18.01
C ALA A 217 18.04 -5.74 -18.12
N TYR A 218 18.11 -4.97 -17.03
CA TYR A 218 18.84 -3.71 -17.00
C TYR A 218 20.36 -3.91 -17.08
N ALA A 219 20.88 -4.90 -16.36
CA ALA A 219 22.30 -5.24 -16.41
C ALA A 219 22.74 -5.68 -17.83
N ALA A 220 21.87 -6.40 -18.54
CA ALA A 220 22.11 -6.78 -19.94
C ALA A 220 22.20 -5.56 -20.88
N GLN A 221 21.60 -4.44 -20.51
CA GLN A 221 21.69 -3.17 -21.21
C GLN A 221 22.93 -2.33 -20.82
N GLY A 222 23.75 -2.83 -19.91
CA GLY A 222 24.95 -2.14 -19.44
C GLY A 222 24.77 -1.22 -18.24
N TYR A 223 23.59 -1.21 -17.60
CA TYR A 223 23.35 -0.40 -16.43
C TYR A 223 23.85 -1.05 -15.14
N LYS A 224 24.30 -0.21 -14.21
CA LYS A 224 24.62 -0.65 -12.84
C LYS A 224 23.36 -0.57 -11.99
N VAL A 225 22.96 -1.70 -11.41
CA VAL A 225 21.67 -1.86 -10.71
C VAL A 225 21.91 -2.21 -9.25
N LEU A 226 21.23 -1.49 -8.37
CA LEU A 226 21.14 -1.81 -6.95
C LEU A 226 19.72 -2.26 -6.62
N VAL A 227 19.58 -3.41 -5.98
CA VAL A 227 18.29 -3.92 -5.50
C VAL A 227 18.30 -3.92 -3.97
N LEU A 228 17.37 -3.19 -3.38
CA LEU A 228 17.19 -3.09 -1.93
C LEU A 228 16.01 -3.94 -1.48
N ASN A 229 16.22 -4.74 -0.44
CA ASN A 229 15.20 -5.61 0.14
C ASN A 229 15.28 -5.55 1.67
N PRO A 230 14.15 -5.61 2.41
CA PRO A 230 14.16 -5.56 3.87
C PRO A 230 14.73 -6.82 4.53
N SER A 231 14.76 -7.96 3.83
CA SER A 231 15.12 -9.27 4.39
C SER A 231 16.53 -9.71 4.01
N VAL A 232 17.34 -10.11 5.00
CA VAL A 232 18.64 -10.72 4.75
C VAL A 232 18.49 -12.05 4.00
N ALA A 233 17.53 -12.88 4.40
CA ALA A 233 17.29 -14.18 3.78
C ALA A 233 16.91 -14.03 2.29
N ALA A 234 16.02 -13.10 1.96
CA ALA A 234 15.63 -12.83 0.58
C ALA A 234 16.80 -12.29 -0.25
N THR A 235 17.60 -11.38 0.31
CA THR A 235 18.79 -10.82 -0.35
C THR A 235 19.79 -11.91 -0.72
N LEU A 236 20.09 -12.82 0.19
CA LEU A 236 20.98 -13.96 -0.06
C LEU A 236 20.37 -14.95 -1.05
N GLY A 237 19.06 -15.18 -0.95
CA GLY A 237 18.34 -16.08 -1.86
C GLY A 237 18.32 -15.58 -3.31
N PHE A 238 18.16 -14.29 -3.53
CA PHE A 238 18.25 -13.70 -4.87
C PHE A 238 19.65 -13.84 -5.47
N GLY A 239 20.70 -13.65 -4.65
CA GLY A 239 22.07 -13.85 -5.09
C GLY A 239 22.34 -15.27 -5.55
N ALA A 240 21.91 -16.26 -4.78
CA ALA A 240 22.05 -17.68 -5.12
C ALA A 240 21.25 -18.03 -6.39
N TYR A 241 20.03 -17.52 -6.51
CA TYR A 241 19.19 -17.74 -7.69
C TYR A 241 19.82 -17.14 -8.95
N MET A 242 20.35 -15.92 -8.87
CA MET A 242 21.00 -15.25 -10.01
C MET A 242 22.22 -16.03 -10.50
N SER A 243 23.03 -16.56 -9.59
CA SER A 243 24.16 -17.40 -9.95
C SER A 243 23.71 -18.67 -10.68
N LYS A 244 22.67 -19.32 -10.18
CA LYS A 244 22.19 -20.60 -10.72
C LYS A 244 21.40 -20.43 -12.03
N ALA A 245 20.48 -19.47 -12.08
CA ALA A 245 19.53 -19.34 -13.20
C ALA A 245 20.06 -18.47 -14.34
N HIS A 246 20.90 -17.47 -14.04
CA HIS A 246 21.37 -16.49 -15.01
C HIS A 246 22.90 -16.51 -15.20
N GLY A 247 23.62 -17.29 -14.40
CA GLY A 247 25.08 -17.33 -14.45
C GLY A 247 25.75 -16.02 -14.04
N ILE A 248 25.03 -15.18 -13.29
CA ILE A 248 25.52 -13.90 -12.77
C ILE A 248 25.78 -14.04 -11.28
N ASP A 249 27.01 -13.76 -10.85
CA ASP A 249 27.39 -13.70 -9.44
C ASP A 249 27.28 -12.25 -8.96
N PRO A 250 26.14 -11.83 -8.38
CA PRO A 250 25.95 -10.43 -7.98
C PRO A 250 26.75 -10.07 -6.74
N ASN A 251 27.01 -8.78 -6.56
CA ASN A 251 27.52 -8.30 -5.29
C ASN A 251 26.42 -8.44 -4.23
N ILE A 252 26.79 -8.82 -3.00
CA ILE A 252 25.88 -8.99 -1.88
C ILE A 252 26.34 -8.11 -0.72
N ARG A 253 25.40 -7.35 -0.14
CA ARG A 253 25.66 -6.52 1.03
C ARG A 253 24.55 -6.69 2.06
N THR A 254 24.90 -7.36 3.16
CA THR A 254 24.04 -7.50 4.33
C THR A 254 24.83 -7.22 5.59
N GLY A 255 24.15 -7.06 6.72
CA GLY A 255 24.82 -6.88 8.01
C GLY A 255 25.68 -8.08 8.42
N VAL A 256 25.40 -9.26 7.89
CA VAL A 256 26.12 -10.52 8.23
C VAL A 256 27.06 -10.99 7.13
N ARG A 257 26.94 -10.49 5.90
CA ARG A 257 27.73 -10.95 4.78
C ARG A 257 27.93 -9.86 3.73
N ALA A 258 29.15 -9.74 3.23
CA ALA A 258 29.47 -8.86 2.11
C ALA A 258 30.32 -9.62 1.11
N ILE A 259 29.89 -9.65 -0.16
CA ILE A 259 30.58 -10.29 -1.28
C ILE A 259 30.70 -9.27 -2.40
N THR A 260 31.90 -9.01 -2.87
CA THR A 260 32.18 -8.14 -4.02
C THR A 260 32.69 -9.00 -5.17
N THR A 261 31.94 -8.98 -6.28
CA THR A 261 32.27 -9.77 -7.47
C THR A 261 32.64 -8.90 -8.66
N GLY A 262 32.39 -7.59 -8.60
CA GLY A 262 32.54 -6.68 -9.73
C GLY A 262 31.38 -6.73 -10.73
N ALA A 263 30.31 -7.45 -10.43
CA ALA A 263 29.12 -7.53 -11.28
C ALA A 263 28.37 -6.21 -11.32
N SER A 264 27.56 -6.03 -12.36
CA SER A 264 26.71 -4.84 -12.52
C SER A 264 25.49 -4.82 -11.59
N ILE A 265 25.16 -5.95 -10.95
CA ILE A 265 24.04 -6.06 -10.03
C ILE A 265 24.53 -6.21 -8.61
N THR A 266 23.97 -5.44 -7.70
CA THR A 266 24.21 -5.52 -6.27
C THR A 266 22.87 -5.71 -5.55
N TYR A 267 22.79 -6.74 -4.70
CA TYR A 267 21.67 -6.94 -3.78
C TYR A 267 22.09 -6.51 -2.38
N SER A 268 21.30 -5.65 -1.75
CA SER A 268 21.58 -5.14 -0.42
C SER A 268 20.31 -5.10 0.42
N THR A 269 20.46 -5.25 1.73
CA THR A 269 19.37 -4.88 2.64
C THR A 269 19.31 -3.36 2.76
N TYR A 270 18.10 -2.83 3.06
CA TYR A 270 17.93 -1.40 3.32
C TYR A 270 18.83 -0.93 4.48
N GLY A 271 18.87 -1.72 5.56
CA GLY A 271 19.68 -1.39 6.73
C GLY A 271 21.17 -1.28 6.42
N LYS A 272 21.72 -2.22 5.65
CA LYS A 272 23.13 -2.18 5.25
C LYS A 272 23.44 -1.00 4.33
N PHE A 273 22.53 -0.73 3.39
CA PHE A 273 22.68 0.42 2.50
C PHE A 273 22.73 1.74 3.25
N LEU A 274 21.86 1.92 4.24
CA LEU A 274 21.85 3.11 5.09
C LEU A 274 23.10 3.19 5.99
N ALA A 275 23.53 2.05 6.55
CA ALA A 275 24.73 1.98 7.38
C ALA A 275 26.00 2.32 6.57
N ASP A 276 26.03 1.99 5.29
CA ASP A 276 27.13 2.32 4.38
C ASP A 276 27.07 3.77 3.85
N GLY A 277 26.13 4.59 4.34
CA GLY A 277 25.99 6.00 3.97
C GLY A 277 25.03 6.29 2.84
N GLY A 278 24.28 5.29 2.37
CA GLY A 278 23.31 5.46 1.28
C GLY A 278 23.97 5.67 -0.09
N CYS A 279 23.24 6.34 -1.01
CA CYS A 279 23.78 6.68 -2.31
C CYS A 279 24.80 7.83 -2.23
N SER A 280 26.04 7.55 -2.56
CA SER A 280 27.01 8.59 -2.87
C SER A 280 27.09 8.72 -4.40
N GLY A 281 26.53 9.82 -4.90
CA GLY A 281 26.72 10.41 -6.22
C GLY A 281 27.10 9.50 -7.38
N GLY A 282 26.16 8.73 -7.96
CA GLY A 282 26.37 8.11 -9.27
C GLY A 282 26.99 6.71 -9.26
N ALA A 283 27.01 6.01 -8.13
CA ALA A 283 27.49 4.63 -8.07
C ALA A 283 26.58 3.64 -8.81
N TYR A 284 25.29 3.96 -8.94
CA TYR A 284 24.28 3.14 -9.62
C TYR A 284 23.46 3.97 -10.59
N ASP A 285 23.13 3.36 -11.72
CA ASP A 285 22.22 3.96 -12.70
C ASP A 285 20.76 3.75 -12.32
N ILE A 286 20.46 2.63 -11.69
CA ILE A 286 19.10 2.23 -11.31
C ILE A 286 19.12 1.69 -9.89
N ILE A 287 18.16 2.14 -9.08
CA ILE A 287 17.91 1.60 -7.74
C ILE A 287 16.50 1.03 -7.73
N ILE A 288 16.38 -0.24 -7.40
CA ILE A 288 15.11 -0.95 -7.26
C ILE A 288 14.83 -1.12 -5.78
N CYS A 289 13.77 -0.46 -5.30
CA CYS A 289 13.30 -0.59 -3.93
C CYS A 289 12.25 -1.70 -3.89
N ASP A 290 12.65 -2.91 -3.53
CA ASP A 290 11.77 -4.06 -3.43
C ASP A 290 11.05 -4.07 -2.08
N GLU A 291 9.79 -4.54 -2.06
CA GLU A 291 8.96 -4.57 -0.85
C GLU A 291 8.86 -3.20 -0.16
N CYS A 292 8.76 -2.11 -0.95
CA CYS A 292 8.75 -0.73 -0.43
C CYS A 292 7.49 -0.36 0.37
N HIS A 293 6.49 -1.26 0.42
CA HIS A 293 5.33 -1.13 1.31
C HIS A 293 5.64 -1.47 2.77
N SER A 294 6.81 -2.04 3.06
CA SER A 294 7.24 -2.31 4.43
C SER A 294 7.35 -1.00 5.22
N THR A 295 6.81 -0.99 6.44
CA THR A 295 6.69 0.22 7.27
C THR A 295 7.72 0.30 8.39
N ASP A 296 8.79 -0.50 8.33
CA ASP A 296 9.84 -0.39 9.33
C ASP A 296 10.70 0.86 9.09
N SER A 297 11.39 1.33 10.13
CA SER A 297 12.12 2.60 10.10
C SER A 297 13.28 2.63 9.10
N THR A 298 13.75 1.49 8.63
CA THR A 298 14.83 1.38 7.65
C THR A 298 14.33 1.36 6.21
N THR A 299 13.05 1.07 5.99
CA THR A 299 12.43 0.97 4.67
C THR A 299 11.69 2.23 4.23
N ILE A 300 11.40 3.12 5.14
CA ILE A 300 10.68 4.38 4.87
C ILE A 300 11.61 5.45 4.30
#